data_e572c712e86ef02264f71330291c7309
#
_entry.id   e572c712e86ef02264f71330291c7309
#
_cell.length_a   1.000
_cell.length_b   1.000
_cell.length_c   1.000
_cell.angle_alpha   90.00
_cell.angle_beta   90.00
_cell.angle_gamma   90.00
#
_symmetry.space_group_name_H-M   'P 1'
#
loop_
_entity.id
_entity.type
_entity.pdbx_description
1 polymer ?
#
loop_
_entity_poly.entity_id
_entity_poly.type
_entity_poly.pdbx_seq_one_letter_code
_entity_poly.pdbx_strand_id
1 'polypeptide(L)'
;MEIYIPTTDQEFSQRKIEEYAKFEKIINWGRKDPVHFAEEFFGIKLIDYQKWCFIESWDKPFALWLCSRGTGKTTLAAVYLQTKMLLIPNYNVFVSTNSLSQSIDCFKKIEDLALQRIPSFKTVTDIFLAEVEKSANSETGFLHNPAGHFFKLYNNSSLLTLSTNLNALRGKRGSVYYDETSWQTREAMAATEHFADVDASFGLGVEKVHYFEPIQMPLQLLYASSAGDVTFPFYEKYVSFAKKMFLGDRNYFVCDINANTVVNFSTVDGEKIKSHLTQAQIDKAVDEDPELADRELFNKFRKDG
;
A
#
# COMPACT_ATOMS: atom_id res chain seq x y z
N MET A 1 -10.17 10.58 17.14
CA MET A 1 -10.48 9.32 16.52
C MET A 1 -11.89 9.31 16.04
N GLU A 2 -12.09 9.01 14.82
CA GLU A 2 -13.38 8.56 14.37
C GLU A 2 -13.23 7.14 13.87
N ILE A 3 -13.28 6.18 14.78
CA ILE A 3 -13.97 4.96 14.46
C ILE A 3 -15.40 5.44 14.28
N TYR A 4 -15.96 5.20 13.10
CA TYR A 4 -17.30 5.54 12.72
C TYR A 4 -18.22 5.81 13.92
N ILE A 5 -18.49 7.07 14.22
CA ILE A 5 -19.62 7.45 15.06
C ILE A 5 -20.79 7.57 14.09
N PRO A 6 -21.78 6.68 14.16
CA PRO A 6 -22.95 6.80 13.30
C PRO A 6 -23.54 8.20 13.52
N THR A 7 -23.81 8.90 12.45
CA THR A 7 -24.43 10.24 12.43
C THR A 7 -25.90 10.21 12.83
N THR A 8 -26.36 9.15 13.46
CA THR A 8 -27.71 9.01 13.98
C THR A 8 -27.75 9.42 15.44
N ASP A 9 -28.78 10.16 15.84
CA ASP A 9 -29.11 10.56 17.22
C ASP A 9 -29.42 9.33 18.15
N GLN A 10 -28.79 8.20 17.91
CA GLN A 10 -28.94 7.02 18.77
C GLN A 10 -28.13 7.20 20.04
N GLU A 11 -28.80 7.19 21.17
CA GLU A 11 -28.17 7.02 22.47
C GLU A 11 -27.49 5.66 22.52
N PHE A 12 -26.18 5.64 22.61
CA PHE A 12 -25.43 4.41 22.79
C PHE A 12 -25.52 3.94 24.25
N SER A 13 -25.65 2.61 24.43
CA SER A 13 -25.51 2.04 25.77
C SER A 13 -24.11 2.30 26.32
N GLN A 14 -24.01 2.44 27.66
CA GLN A 14 -22.73 2.64 28.35
C GLN A 14 -21.68 1.59 27.94
N ARG A 15 -22.07 0.34 27.80
CA ARG A 15 -21.20 -0.76 27.32
C ARG A 15 -20.62 -0.45 25.93
N LYS A 16 -21.43 0.05 25.01
CA LYS A 16 -21.00 0.36 23.65
C LYS A 16 -20.03 1.54 23.63
N ILE A 17 -20.25 2.55 24.48
CA ILE A 17 -19.33 3.68 24.67
C ILE A 17 -17.97 3.18 25.20
N GLU A 18 -17.97 2.28 26.16
CA GLU A 18 -16.74 1.69 26.72
C GLU A 18 -15.99 0.83 25.70
N GLU A 19 -16.70 0.09 24.86
CA GLU A 19 -16.10 -0.67 23.76
C GLU A 19 -15.46 0.26 22.72
N TYR A 20 -16.12 1.33 22.33
CA TYR A 20 -15.53 2.35 21.44
C TYR A 20 -14.29 3.00 22.04
N ALA A 21 -14.29 3.32 23.33
CA ALA A 21 -13.13 3.88 23.99
C ALA A 21 -11.90 2.93 24.02
N LYS A 22 -12.15 1.61 24.05
CA LYS A 22 -11.08 0.60 23.91
C LYS A 22 -10.54 0.57 22.49
N PHE A 23 -11.40 0.55 21.49
CA PHE A 23 -11.00 0.61 20.09
C PHE A 23 -10.21 1.89 19.78
N GLU A 24 -10.59 3.00 20.37
CA GLU A 24 -9.86 4.25 20.24
C GLU A 24 -8.40 4.12 20.65
N LYS A 25 -8.15 3.51 21.77
CA LYS A 25 -6.76 3.30 22.24
C LYS A 25 -5.96 2.45 21.27
N ILE A 26 -6.57 1.38 20.73
CA ILE A 26 -5.94 0.48 19.78
C ILE A 26 -5.61 1.23 18.48
N ILE A 27 -6.56 1.98 17.93
CA ILE A 27 -6.34 2.75 16.70
C ILE A 27 -5.28 3.84 16.91
N ASN A 28 -5.32 4.56 18.01
CA ASN A 28 -4.32 5.59 18.32
C ASN A 28 -2.92 4.99 18.54
N TRP A 29 -2.84 3.80 19.13
CA TRP A 29 -1.60 3.05 19.21
C TRP A 29 -1.12 2.64 17.82
N GLY A 30 -1.97 2.02 17.00
CA GLY A 30 -1.63 1.59 15.65
C GLY A 30 -1.17 2.72 14.75
N ARG A 31 -1.71 3.93 14.91
CA ARG A 31 -1.27 5.11 14.14
C ARG A 31 0.13 5.56 14.51
N LYS A 32 0.56 5.34 15.76
CA LYS A 32 1.90 5.66 16.25
C LYS A 32 2.91 4.57 15.89
N ASP A 33 2.45 3.33 15.85
CA ASP A 33 3.26 2.15 15.55
C ASP A 33 2.52 1.22 14.57
N PRO A 34 2.42 1.62 13.29
CA PRO A 34 1.63 0.91 12.31
C PRO A 34 2.23 -0.44 11.91
N VAL A 35 3.54 -0.61 12.07
CA VAL A 35 4.23 -1.90 11.81
C VAL A 35 3.83 -2.92 12.86
N HIS A 36 3.94 -2.59 14.14
CA HIS A 36 3.51 -3.46 15.24
C HIS A 36 2.02 -3.77 15.15
N PHE A 37 1.20 -2.77 14.83
CA PHE A 37 -0.22 -2.98 14.60
C PHE A 37 -0.45 -4.03 13.51
N ALA A 38 0.23 -3.91 12.36
CA ALA A 38 0.09 -4.86 11.27
C ALA A 38 0.55 -6.28 11.68
N GLU A 39 1.67 -6.39 12.39
CA GLU A 39 2.18 -7.67 12.86
C GLU A 39 1.23 -8.36 13.84
N GLU A 40 0.68 -7.63 14.80
CA GLU A 40 -0.23 -8.17 15.82
C GLU A 40 -1.61 -8.52 15.24
N PHE A 41 -2.21 -7.62 14.45
CA PHE A 41 -3.57 -7.81 13.98
C PHE A 41 -3.68 -8.71 12.75
N PHE A 42 -2.67 -8.74 11.87
CA PHE A 42 -2.68 -9.64 10.72
C PHE A 42 -1.92 -10.95 10.97
N GLY A 43 -1.30 -11.12 12.15
CA GLY A 43 -0.57 -12.32 12.51
C GLY A 43 0.59 -12.61 11.57
N ILE A 44 1.25 -11.57 11.09
CA ILE A 44 2.40 -11.64 10.17
C ILE A 44 3.66 -11.22 10.89
N LYS A 45 4.80 -11.62 10.32
CA LYS A 45 6.10 -11.03 10.68
C LYS A 45 6.75 -10.48 9.44
N LEU A 46 6.99 -9.17 9.46
CA LEU A 46 7.68 -8.49 8.37
C LEU A 46 9.20 -8.66 8.51
N ILE A 47 9.88 -8.78 7.38
CA ILE A 47 11.35 -8.75 7.35
C ILE A 47 11.81 -7.33 7.68
N ASP A 48 12.93 -7.17 8.37
CA ASP A 48 13.37 -5.86 8.90
C ASP A 48 13.48 -4.79 7.81
N TYR A 49 13.94 -5.12 6.60
CA TYR A 49 13.91 -4.16 5.48
C TYR A 49 12.49 -3.81 5.03
N GLN A 50 11.52 -4.72 5.17
CA GLN A 50 10.10 -4.43 4.89
C GLN A 50 9.51 -3.51 5.97
N LYS A 51 9.86 -3.72 7.26
CA LYS A 51 9.47 -2.81 8.34
C LYS A 51 10.00 -1.41 8.08
N TRP A 52 11.26 -1.31 7.66
CA TRP A 52 11.87 -0.02 7.31
C TRP A 52 11.12 0.66 6.15
N CYS A 53 10.87 -0.03 5.05
CA CYS A 53 10.08 0.52 3.94
C CYS A 53 8.69 0.97 4.39
N PHE A 54 8.05 0.19 5.24
CA PHE A 54 6.71 0.46 5.75
C PHE A 54 6.68 1.75 6.58
N ILE A 55 7.52 1.85 7.61
CA ILE A 55 7.47 2.98 8.55
C ILE A 55 7.93 4.28 7.89
N GLU A 56 8.99 4.23 7.08
CA GLU A 56 9.51 5.42 6.42
C GLU A 56 8.57 5.97 5.33
N SER A 57 7.69 5.14 4.80
CA SER A 57 6.65 5.57 3.85
C SER A 57 5.37 6.06 4.51
N TRP A 58 5.19 5.83 5.82
CA TRP A 58 3.89 5.93 6.48
C TRP A 58 3.23 7.30 6.35
N ASP A 59 3.99 8.35 6.57
CA ASP A 59 3.55 9.75 6.58
C ASP A 59 4.01 10.56 5.36
N LYS A 60 4.63 9.91 4.36
CA LYS A 60 5.18 10.60 3.19
C LYS A 60 4.14 10.70 2.08
N PRO A 61 3.90 11.90 1.53
CA PRO A 61 3.06 12.05 0.33
C PRO A 61 3.67 11.39 -0.91
N PHE A 62 5.01 11.28 -0.97
CA PHE A 62 5.72 10.73 -2.12
C PHE A 62 6.67 9.62 -1.67
N ALA A 63 6.31 8.37 -1.95
CA ALA A 63 7.15 7.22 -1.63
C ALA A 63 7.43 6.38 -2.88
N LEU A 64 8.65 5.84 -2.98
CA LEU A 64 9.05 4.99 -4.09
C LEU A 64 9.87 3.81 -3.57
N TRP A 65 9.36 2.60 -3.85
CA TRP A 65 10.02 1.34 -3.54
C TRP A 65 10.61 0.75 -4.81
N LEU A 66 11.91 0.97 -5.01
CA LEU A 66 12.67 0.23 -6.00
C LEU A 66 13.06 -1.12 -5.40
N CYS A 67 12.28 -2.14 -5.74
CA CYS A 67 12.35 -3.44 -5.11
C CYS A 67 12.51 -4.53 -6.15
N SER A 68 13.59 -5.27 -6.06
CA SER A 68 13.88 -6.40 -6.95
C SER A 68 12.87 -7.55 -6.78
N ARG A 69 12.93 -8.50 -7.68
CA ARG A 69 12.19 -9.76 -7.57
C ARG A 69 12.57 -10.49 -6.28
N GLY A 70 11.60 -11.06 -5.58
CA GLY A 70 11.82 -11.81 -4.34
C GLY A 70 11.80 -10.98 -3.05
N THR A 71 11.70 -9.65 -3.11
CA THR A 71 11.59 -8.78 -1.92
C THR A 71 10.26 -8.90 -1.17
N GLY A 72 9.24 -9.48 -1.80
CA GLY A 72 7.88 -9.53 -1.25
C GLY A 72 7.09 -8.23 -1.41
N LYS A 73 7.47 -7.38 -2.36
CA LYS A 73 6.90 -6.05 -2.65
C LYS A 73 5.36 -6.01 -2.62
N THR A 74 4.69 -6.86 -3.40
CA THR A 74 3.23 -6.87 -3.49
C THR A 74 2.56 -7.32 -2.18
N THR A 75 3.17 -8.24 -1.44
CA THR A 75 2.69 -8.64 -0.11
C THR A 75 2.85 -7.51 0.90
N LEU A 76 4.00 -6.84 0.90
CA LEU A 76 4.24 -5.66 1.74
C LEU A 76 3.22 -4.56 1.44
N ALA A 77 2.98 -4.28 0.16
CA ALA A 77 1.99 -3.29 -0.26
C ALA A 77 0.58 -3.65 0.22
N ALA A 78 0.18 -4.92 0.10
CA ALA A 78 -1.13 -5.38 0.57
C ALA A 78 -1.29 -5.15 2.08
N VAL A 79 -0.30 -5.51 2.88
CA VAL A 79 -0.30 -5.27 4.33
C VAL A 79 -0.31 -3.78 4.65
N TYR A 80 0.52 -3.01 3.98
CA TYR A 80 0.62 -1.56 4.15
C TYR A 80 -0.71 -0.85 3.86
N LEU A 81 -1.33 -1.16 2.73
CA LEU A 81 -2.61 -0.56 2.33
C LEU A 81 -3.74 -0.95 3.28
N GLN A 82 -3.83 -2.22 3.67
CA GLN A 82 -4.83 -2.67 4.64
C GLN A 82 -4.67 -1.94 5.98
N THR A 83 -3.44 -1.80 6.47
CA THR A 83 -3.15 -1.08 7.71
C THR A 83 -3.57 0.39 7.61
N LYS A 84 -3.21 1.07 6.52
CA LYS A 84 -3.64 2.46 6.29
C LYS A 84 -5.16 2.61 6.25
N MET A 85 -5.83 1.75 5.50
CA MET A 85 -7.28 1.81 5.36
C MET A 85 -8.01 1.55 6.68
N LEU A 86 -7.50 0.68 7.55
CA LEU A 86 -8.07 0.46 8.88
C LEU A 86 -7.85 1.65 9.81
N LEU A 87 -6.63 2.18 9.83
CA LEU A 87 -6.22 3.18 10.81
C LEU A 87 -6.63 4.61 10.44
N ILE A 88 -6.79 4.89 9.15
CA ILE A 88 -7.08 6.24 8.63
C ILE A 88 -8.45 6.23 7.98
N PRO A 89 -9.45 6.89 8.57
CA PRO A 89 -10.79 6.97 7.97
C PRO A 89 -10.76 7.80 6.68
N ASN A 90 -11.69 7.51 5.78
CA ASN A 90 -11.81 8.16 4.47
C ASN A 90 -10.57 8.00 3.57
N TYR A 91 -9.72 6.99 3.82
CA TYR A 91 -8.53 6.74 3.03
C TYR A 91 -8.88 5.98 1.74
N ASN A 92 -9.04 6.72 0.65
CA ASN A 92 -9.36 6.15 -0.66
C ASN A 92 -8.08 5.85 -1.42
N VAL A 93 -7.94 4.61 -1.89
CA VAL A 93 -6.76 4.12 -2.62
C VAL A 93 -7.15 3.65 -4.01
N PHE A 94 -6.40 4.07 -4.99
CA PHE A 94 -6.48 3.59 -6.36
C PHE A 94 -5.25 2.76 -6.68
N VAL A 95 -5.45 1.53 -7.18
CA VAL A 95 -4.34 0.68 -7.62
C VAL A 95 -4.16 0.84 -9.12
N SER A 96 -3.02 1.38 -9.52
CA SER A 96 -2.63 1.59 -10.92
C SER A 96 -1.50 0.63 -11.29
N THR A 97 -1.66 -0.07 -12.39
CA THR A 97 -0.67 -1.00 -12.92
C THR A 97 -0.62 -0.89 -14.45
N ASN A 98 0.34 -1.52 -15.07
CA ASN A 98 0.46 -1.52 -16.54
C ASN A 98 -0.67 -2.29 -17.24
N SER A 99 -1.29 -3.25 -16.55
CA SER A 99 -2.41 -4.03 -17.09
C SER A 99 -3.47 -4.31 -16.02
N LEU A 100 -4.71 -4.49 -16.45
CA LEU A 100 -5.80 -4.83 -15.53
C LEU A 100 -5.52 -6.14 -14.79
N SER A 101 -4.90 -7.14 -15.42
CA SER A 101 -4.55 -8.41 -14.77
C SER A 101 -3.60 -8.21 -13.58
N GLN A 102 -2.59 -7.36 -13.70
CA GLN A 102 -1.68 -7.06 -12.59
C GLN A 102 -2.38 -6.33 -11.43
N SER A 103 -3.31 -5.41 -11.73
CA SER A 103 -4.08 -4.75 -10.67
C SER A 103 -5.02 -5.72 -9.95
N ILE A 104 -5.55 -6.71 -10.66
CA ILE A 104 -6.33 -7.82 -10.09
C ILE A 104 -5.47 -8.67 -9.15
N ASP A 105 -4.22 -8.95 -9.51
CA ASP A 105 -3.31 -9.73 -8.67
C ASP A 105 -3.00 -9.02 -7.35
N CYS A 106 -2.79 -7.71 -7.38
CA CYS A 106 -2.64 -6.91 -6.16
C CYS A 106 -3.91 -6.95 -5.30
N PHE A 107 -5.07 -6.72 -5.89
CA PHE A 107 -6.36 -6.80 -5.20
C PHE A 107 -6.58 -8.18 -4.57
N LYS A 108 -6.34 -9.23 -5.34
CA LYS A 108 -6.49 -10.61 -4.89
C LYS A 108 -5.57 -10.93 -3.71
N LYS A 109 -4.35 -10.36 -3.69
CA LYS A 109 -3.44 -10.51 -2.55
C LYS A 109 -4.01 -9.88 -1.28
N ILE A 110 -4.64 -8.72 -1.40
CA ILE A 110 -5.33 -8.05 -0.28
C ILE A 110 -6.52 -8.91 0.19
N GLU A 111 -7.33 -9.39 -0.74
CA GLU A 111 -8.46 -10.26 -0.43
C GLU A 111 -8.03 -11.56 0.25
N ASP A 112 -6.98 -12.23 -0.27
CA ASP A 112 -6.48 -13.48 0.29
C ASP A 112 -5.90 -13.30 1.71
N LEU A 113 -5.27 -12.16 1.99
CA LEU A 113 -4.86 -11.81 3.35
C LEU A 113 -6.08 -11.60 4.26
N ALA A 114 -7.06 -10.82 3.83
CA ALA A 114 -8.28 -10.54 4.60
C ALA A 114 -9.10 -11.81 4.89
N LEU A 115 -9.17 -12.73 3.93
CA LEU A 115 -9.90 -13.98 4.03
C LEU A 115 -9.06 -15.13 4.62
N GLN A 116 -7.85 -14.85 5.12
CA GLN A 116 -6.93 -15.81 5.72
C GLN A 116 -6.62 -17.02 4.82
N ARG A 117 -6.58 -16.80 3.51
CA ARG A 117 -6.30 -17.85 2.52
C ARG A 117 -4.80 -18.13 2.38
N ILE A 118 -3.93 -17.35 3.02
CA ILE A 118 -2.48 -17.54 2.97
C ILE A 118 -2.05 -18.33 4.22
N PRO A 119 -1.61 -19.60 4.08
CA PRO A 119 -1.35 -20.50 5.21
C PRO A 119 -0.28 -20.00 6.19
N SER A 120 0.66 -19.19 5.70
CA SER A 120 1.74 -18.62 6.51
C SER A 120 1.31 -17.42 7.36
N PHE A 121 0.13 -16.86 7.10
CA PHE A 121 -0.41 -15.71 7.83
C PHE A 121 -1.70 -16.14 8.54
N LYS A 122 -1.59 -16.35 9.83
CA LYS A 122 -2.76 -16.60 10.68
C LYS A 122 -3.05 -15.32 11.42
N THR A 123 -4.06 -14.60 10.98
CA THR A 123 -4.53 -13.42 11.70
C THR A 123 -5.04 -13.83 13.08
N VAL A 124 -4.71 -13.04 14.07
CA VAL A 124 -5.21 -13.21 15.44
C VAL A 124 -6.69 -12.81 15.51
N THR A 125 -7.11 -11.95 14.57
CA THR A 125 -8.48 -11.41 14.51
C THR A 125 -8.91 -11.25 13.05
N ASP A 126 -10.23 -11.34 12.83
CA ASP A 126 -10.86 -11.02 11.53
C ASP A 126 -11.11 -9.52 11.38
N ILE A 127 -10.33 -8.68 12.05
CA ILE A 127 -10.61 -7.25 12.17
C ILE A 127 -10.78 -6.57 10.81
N PHE A 128 -9.93 -6.90 9.84
CA PHE A 128 -10.04 -6.30 8.51
C PHE A 128 -11.33 -6.74 7.81
N LEU A 129 -11.61 -8.04 7.80
CA LEU A 129 -12.81 -8.58 7.16
C LEU A 129 -14.09 -8.12 7.85
N ALA A 130 -14.05 -7.94 9.18
CA ALA A 130 -15.18 -7.40 9.95
C ALA A 130 -15.49 -5.94 9.58
N GLU A 131 -14.49 -5.18 9.18
CA GLU A 131 -14.62 -3.79 8.75
C GLU A 131 -15.00 -3.62 7.27
N VAL A 132 -14.92 -4.69 6.45
CA VAL A 132 -15.35 -4.62 5.04
C VAL A 132 -16.87 -4.51 4.96
N GLU A 133 -17.35 -3.48 4.27
CA GLU A 133 -18.77 -3.23 4.04
C GLU A 133 -19.36 -4.31 3.12
N LYS A 134 -20.27 -5.11 3.65
CA LYS A 134 -20.94 -6.18 2.90
C LYS A 134 -22.04 -5.63 2.01
N SER A 135 -22.26 -6.26 0.88
CA SER A 135 -23.31 -5.87 -0.06
C SER A 135 -24.15 -7.06 -0.49
N ALA A 136 -25.31 -6.81 -1.06
CA ALA A 136 -26.17 -7.87 -1.61
C ALA A 136 -25.47 -8.68 -2.72
N ASN A 137 -24.45 -8.14 -3.36
CA ASN A 137 -23.71 -8.76 -4.45
C ASN A 137 -22.42 -9.48 -4.00
N SER A 138 -22.05 -9.37 -2.71
CA SER A 138 -20.87 -10.03 -2.15
C SER A 138 -21.00 -10.21 -0.64
N GLU A 139 -20.98 -11.45 -0.20
CA GLU A 139 -21.00 -11.81 1.23
C GLU A 139 -19.71 -11.37 1.95
N THR A 140 -18.59 -11.31 1.23
CA THR A 140 -17.29 -10.86 1.76
C THR A 140 -17.09 -9.36 1.64
N GLY A 141 -17.89 -8.67 0.81
CA GLY A 141 -17.74 -7.26 0.49
C GLY A 141 -16.73 -6.96 -0.62
N PHE A 142 -15.93 -7.95 -1.05
CA PHE A 142 -15.03 -7.80 -2.20
C PHE A 142 -15.80 -7.96 -3.50
N LEU A 143 -15.77 -6.92 -4.35
CA LEU A 143 -16.51 -6.88 -5.60
C LEU A 143 -15.56 -7.07 -6.79
N HIS A 144 -15.82 -8.08 -7.59
CA HIS A 144 -15.03 -8.46 -8.76
C HIS A 144 -15.71 -8.00 -10.05
N ASN A 145 -15.57 -6.72 -10.38
CA ASN A 145 -16.15 -6.17 -11.60
C ASN A 145 -15.13 -6.18 -12.74
N PRO A 146 -15.54 -6.47 -13.98
CA PRO A 146 -14.64 -6.43 -15.13
C PRO A 146 -13.99 -5.05 -15.39
N ALA A 147 -14.64 -3.98 -14.95
CA ALA A 147 -14.14 -2.61 -15.09
C ALA A 147 -13.20 -2.16 -13.96
N GLY A 148 -13.08 -2.96 -12.91
CA GLY A 148 -12.24 -2.67 -11.74
C GLY A 148 -12.77 -3.33 -10.48
N HIS A 149 -11.88 -3.96 -9.74
CA HIS A 149 -12.21 -4.60 -8.46
C HIS A 149 -12.29 -3.55 -7.36
N PHE A 150 -13.21 -3.74 -6.43
CA PHE A 150 -13.53 -2.73 -5.42
C PHE A 150 -13.89 -3.38 -4.09
N PHE A 151 -13.52 -2.73 -2.99
CA PHE A 151 -14.12 -2.93 -1.68
C PHE A 151 -14.10 -1.62 -0.89
N LYS A 152 -14.93 -1.54 0.14
CA LYS A 152 -15.06 -0.39 1.02
C LYS A 152 -15.12 -0.86 2.47
N LEU A 153 -14.57 -0.05 3.39
CA LEU A 153 -14.66 -0.26 4.83
C LEU A 153 -15.74 0.62 5.44
N TYR A 154 -16.27 0.23 6.59
CA TYR A 154 -17.25 1.03 7.34
C TYR A 154 -16.72 2.39 7.78
N ASN A 155 -15.39 2.58 7.88
CA ASN A 155 -14.78 3.88 8.15
C ASN A 155 -14.66 4.78 6.89
N ASN A 156 -15.37 4.45 5.81
CA ASN A 156 -15.37 5.13 4.51
C ASN A 156 -14.09 4.98 3.69
N SER A 157 -13.10 4.24 4.14
CA SER A 157 -11.94 3.93 3.30
C SER A 157 -12.32 2.98 2.18
N SER A 158 -11.73 3.15 1.00
CA SER A 158 -12.04 2.29 -0.15
C SER A 158 -10.81 1.98 -0.99
N LEU A 159 -10.83 0.85 -1.69
CA LEU A 159 -9.82 0.51 -2.69
C LEU A 159 -10.50 0.16 -4.01
N LEU A 160 -10.00 0.74 -5.09
CA LEU A 160 -10.44 0.49 -6.45
C LEU A 160 -9.25 0.23 -7.36
N THR A 161 -9.26 -0.89 -8.06
CA THR A 161 -8.29 -1.13 -9.13
C THR A 161 -8.67 -0.33 -10.38
N LEU A 162 -7.70 0.33 -10.98
CA LEU A 162 -7.94 1.18 -12.15
C LEU A 162 -7.88 0.36 -13.45
N SER A 163 -8.78 0.68 -14.35
CA SER A 163 -8.68 0.21 -15.73
C SER A 163 -7.63 1.01 -16.50
N THR A 164 -7.12 0.45 -17.57
CA THR A 164 -6.20 1.15 -18.48
C THR A 164 -6.89 2.21 -19.35
N ASN A 165 -8.21 2.36 -19.23
CA ASN A 165 -8.97 3.37 -19.97
C ASN A 165 -8.85 4.73 -19.29
N LEU A 166 -8.03 5.61 -19.83
CA LEU A 166 -7.75 6.95 -19.30
C LEU A 166 -9.01 7.82 -19.14
N ASN A 167 -10.02 7.64 -19.98
CA ASN A 167 -11.27 8.42 -19.88
C ASN A 167 -12.10 8.07 -18.63
N ALA A 168 -11.97 6.82 -18.14
CA ALA A 168 -12.67 6.35 -16.94
C ALA A 168 -11.99 6.83 -15.64
N LEU A 169 -10.81 7.47 -15.73
CA LEU A 169 -10.02 7.88 -14.58
C LEU A 169 -10.38 9.29 -14.07
N ARG A 170 -11.04 10.10 -14.88
CA ARG A 170 -11.32 11.51 -14.56
C ARG A 170 -12.21 11.66 -13.32
N GLY A 171 -11.91 12.67 -12.50
CA GLY A 171 -12.73 13.06 -11.34
C GLY A 171 -12.50 12.22 -10.08
N LYS A 172 -11.56 11.27 -10.08
CA LYS A 172 -11.17 10.49 -8.89
C LYS A 172 -10.23 11.31 -8.01
N ARG A 173 -10.32 11.10 -6.68
CA ARG A 173 -9.47 11.76 -5.68
C ARG A 173 -9.11 10.78 -4.58
N GLY A 174 -7.85 10.72 -4.22
CA GLY A 174 -7.33 9.83 -3.20
C GLY A 174 -5.86 9.46 -3.45
N SER A 175 -5.33 8.60 -2.62
CA SER A 175 -3.98 8.06 -2.77
C SER A 175 -3.90 7.10 -3.95
N VAL A 176 -2.73 6.98 -4.57
CA VAL A 176 -2.50 6.03 -5.66
C VAL A 176 -1.33 5.11 -5.31
N TYR A 177 -1.58 3.83 -5.39
CA TYR A 177 -0.55 2.81 -5.36
C TYR A 177 -0.27 2.33 -6.77
N TYR A 178 0.97 2.50 -7.20
CA TYR A 178 1.48 2.06 -8.50
C TYR A 178 2.27 0.77 -8.32
N ASP A 179 1.78 -0.34 -8.83
CA ASP A 179 2.50 -1.61 -8.85
C ASP A 179 3.05 -1.90 -10.25
N GLU A 180 4.27 -2.47 -10.33
CA GLU A 180 5.00 -2.74 -11.56
C GLU A 180 5.11 -1.50 -12.50
N THR A 181 5.46 -0.38 -11.91
CA THR A 181 5.43 0.95 -12.53
C THR A 181 6.48 1.13 -13.63
N SER A 182 7.54 0.31 -13.63
CA SER A 182 8.67 0.45 -14.56
C SER A 182 8.28 0.41 -16.04
N TRP A 183 7.08 -0.08 -16.34
CA TRP A 183 6.54 -0.21 -17.68
C TRP A 183 5.32 0.69 -17.96
N GLN A 184 4.93 1.52 -17.03
CA GLN A 184 3.79 2.42 -17.23
C GLN A 184 4.16 3.59 -18.13
N THR A 185 3.22 3.96 -19.01
CA THR A 185 3.41 5.11 -19.90
C THR A 185 3.25 6.43 -19.14
N ARG A 186 3.84 7.49 -19.70
CA ARG A 186 3.75 8.85 -19.14
C ARG A 186 2.32 9.35 -19.04
N GLU A 187 1.50 9.05 -20.03
CA GLU A 187 0.09 9.45 -20.08
C GLU A 187 -0.72 8.77 -18.98
N ALA A 188 -0.49 7.47 -18.74
CA ALA A 188 -1.18 6.72 -17.70
C ALA A 188 -0.81 7.22 -16.31
N MET A 189 0.47 7.48 -16.04
CA MET A 189 0.92 8.03 -14.77
C MET A 189 0.40 9.44 -14.55
N ALA A 190 0.54 10.34 -15.52
CA ALA A 190 0.08 11.72 -15.41
C ALA A 190 -1.43 11.82 -15.16
N ALA A 191 -2.23 10.94 -15.78
CA ALA A 191 -3.68 10.93 -15.58
C ALA A 191 -4.11 10.58 -14.15
N THR A 192 -3.30 9.81 -13.43
CA THR A 192 -3.62 9.31 -12.08
C THR A 192 -2.89 10.07 -10.96
N GLU A 193 -1.75 10.68 -11.22
CA GLU A 193 -1.00 11.46 -10.22
C GLU A 193 -1.83 12.63 -9.67
N HIS A 194 -2.67 13.24 -10.50
CA HIS A 194 -3.58 14.33 -10.08
C HIS A 194 -4.68 13.90 -9.08
N PHE A 195 -4.84 12.60 -8.81
CA PHE A 195 -5.81 12.16 -7.81
C PHE A 195 -5.39 12.58 -6.40
N ALA A 196 -4.09 12.72 -6.16
CA ALA A 196 -3.53 13.11 -4.87
C ALA A 196 -3.29 14.63 -4.72
N ASP A 197 -3.60 15.44 -5.73
CA ASP A 197 -3.36 16.90 -5.68
C ASP A 197 -4.32 17.63 -4.73
N VAL A 198 -5.52 17.07 -4.51
CA VAL A 198 -6.56 17.71 -3.70
C VAL A 198 -7.10 16.71 -2.70
N ASP A 199 -7.00 17.05 -1.43
CA ASP A 199 -7.62 16.28 -0.35
C ASP A 199 -9.11 16.12 -0.61
N ALA A 200 -9.58 14.87 -0.65
CA ALA A 200 -11.00 14.55 -0.80
C ALA A 200 -11.81 14.88 0.46
N SER A 201 -11.13 15.04 1.58
CA SER A 201 -11.73 15.43 2.87
C SER A 201 -12.01 16.93 2.96
N PHE A 202 -12.13 17.63 1.83
CA PHE A 202 -12.57 19.00 1.80
C PHE A 202 -13.79 19.16 2.70
N GLY A 203 -13.57 19.79 3.84
CA GLY A 203 -14.55 19.92 4.90
C GLY A 203 -15.81 20.55 4.34
N LEU A 204 -16.75 19.72 4.07
CA LEU A 204 -18.11 20.16 3.89
C LEU A 204 -18.49 20.83 5.21
N GLY A 205 -18.50 22.15 5.27
CA GLY A 205 -18.73 22.99 6.44
C GLY A 205 -19.88 22.61 7.37
N VAL A 206 -19.89 21.39 7.80
CA VAL A 206 -20.81 20.84 8.78
C VAL A 206 -20.13 20.98 10.13
N GLU A 207 -20.52 21.99 10.87
CA GLU A 207 -20.03 22.32 12.23
C GLU A 207 -19.95 21.14 13.20
N LYS A 208 -20.62 20.02 12.92
CA LYS A 208 -20.60 18.80 13.74
C LYS A 208 -19.39 17.91 13.56
N VAL A 209 -18.53 18.15 12.57
CA VAL A 209 -17.31 17.35 12.32
C VAL A 209 -16.13 17.79 13.22
N HIS A 210 -16.25 18.89 13.94
CA HIS A 210 -15.16 19.49 14.71
C HIS A 210 -14.91 18.90 16.11
N TYR A 211 -15.61 17.86 16.53
CA TYR A 211 -15.36 17.24 17.83
C TYR A 211 -14.06 16.42 17.89
N PHE A 212 -13.48 16.07 16.75
CA PHE A 212 -12.21 15.35 16.68
C PHE A 212 -11.36 16.00 15.60
N GLU A 213 -10.16 16.42 15.95
CA GLU A 213 -9.19 16.86 14.93
C GLU A 213 -8.99 15.71 13.94
N PRO A 214 -9.35 15.89 12.66
CA PRO A 214 -9.12 14.84 11.66
C PRO A 214 -7.62 14.58 11.61
N ILE A 215 -7.23 13.32 11.60
CA ILE A 215 -5.83 12.97 11.39
C ILE A 215 -5.49 13.38 9.97
N GLN A 216 -4.68 14.41 9.87
CA GLN A 216 -4.16 14.89 8.60
C GLN A 216 -3.05 13.93 8.14
N MET A 217 -3.45 12.85 7.48
CA MET A 217 -2.50 12.05 6.71
C MET A 217 -2.52 12.56 5.27
N PRO A 218 -1.36 12.83 4.70
CA PRO A 218 -1.31 13.29 3.31
C PRO A 218 -1.85 12.21 2.38
N LEU A 219 -2.50 12.63 1.31
CA LEU A 219 -2.71 11.74 0.17
C LEU A 219 -1.34 11.33 -0.37
N GLN A 220 -1.24 10.07 -0.78
CA GLN A 220 0.05 9.48 -1.10
C GLN A 220 0.10 8.97 -2.53
N LEU A 221 1.22 9.26 -3.20
CA LEU A 221 1.66 8.56 -4.40
C LEU A 221 2.75 7.56 -3.98
N LEU A 222 2.42 6.28 -3.99
CA LEU A 222 3.35 5.20 -3.68
C LEU A 222 3.66 4.40 -4.95
N TYR A 223 4.89 4.48 -5.41
CA TYR A 223 5.39 3.74 -6.57
C TYR A 223 6.18 2.52 -6.11
N ALA A 224 5.90 1.35 -6.70
CA ALA A 224 6.62 0.13 -6.38
C ALA A 224 6.92 -0.68 -7.66
N SER A 225 8.19 -0.97 -7.91
CA SER A 225 8.63 -1.74 -9.08
C SER A 225 10.05 -2.25 -8.92
N SER A 226 10.43 -3.24 -9.74
CA SER A 226 11.83 -3.47 -10.11
C SER A 226 12.29 -2.37 -11.07
N ALA A 227 13.60 -2.31 -11.37
CA ALA A 227 14.11 -1.38 -12.35
C ALA A 227 13.58 -1.72 -13.75
N GLY A 228 13.42 -0.68 -14.56
CA GLY A 228 13.02 -0.77 -15.95
C GLY A 228 14.04 -0.13 -16.87
N ASP A 229 13.54 0.52 -17.89
CA ASP A 229 14.33 1.31 -18.82
C ASP A 229 14.33 2.80 -18.43
N VAL A 230 15.42 3.50 -18.67
CA VAL A 230 15.57 4.94 -18.35
C VAL A 230 14.62 5.83 -19.16
N THR A 231 14.05 5.32 -20.24
CA THR A 231 13.09 6.05 -21.09
C THR A 231 11.70 6.12 -20.48
N PHE A 232 11.40 5.26 -19.51
CA PHE A 232 10.10 5.27 -18.83
C PHE A 232 10.06 6.29 -17.67
N PRO A 233 8.89 6.86 -17.36
CA PRO A 233 8.74 7.90 -16.35
C PRO A 233 9.10 7.43 -14.93
N PHE A 234 9.08 6.13 -14.65
CA PHE A 234 9.49 5.59 -13.35
C PHE A 234 10.94 5.93 -13.00
N TYR A 235 11.88 5.87 -13.97
CA TYR A 235 13.26 6.28 -13.75
C TYR A 235 13.39 7.76 -13.40
N GLU A 236 12.65 8.62 -14.08
CA GLU A 236 12.64 10.06 -13.78
C GLU A 236 12.10 10.33 -12.36
N LYS A 237 11.05 9.61 -11.96
CA LYS A 237 10.50 9.68 -10.58
C LYS A 237 11.54 9.23 -9.56
N TYR A 238 12.18 8.07 -9.80
CA TYR A 238 13.25 7.58 -8.92
C TYR A 238 14.34 8.62 -8.72
N VAL A 239 14.91 9.16 -9.80
CA VAL A 239 15.97 10.16 -9.72
C VAL A 239 15.49 11.44 -9.02
N SER A 240 14.30 11.92 -9.36
CA SER A 240 13.73 13.14 -8.78
C SER A 240 13.45 13.00 -7.29
N PHE A 241 12.82 11.90 -6.87
CA PHE A 241 12.46 11.66 -5.47
C PHE A 241 13.71 11.41 -4.63
N ALA A 242 14.66 10.61 -5.13
CA ALA A 242 15.95 10.39 -4.45
C ALA A 242 16.70 11.70 -4.25
N LYS A 243 16.79 12.56 -5.29
CA LYS A 243 17.42 13.87 -5.17
C LYS A 243 16.77 14.74 -4.09
N LYS A 244 15.45 14.81 -4.06
CA LYS A 244 14.71 15.61 -3.06
C LYS A 244 14.91 15.05 -1.65
N MET A 245 14.82 13.72 -1.47
CA MET A 245 15.09 13.06 -0.20
C MET A 245 16.51 13.37 0.31
N PHE A 246 17.55 13.23 -0.54
CA PHE A 246 18.93 13.54 -0.16
C PHE A 246 19.18 15.03 0.10
N LEU A 247 18.38 15.92 -0.46
CA LEU A 247 18.40 17.34 -0.13
C LEU A 247 17.63 17.69 1.15
N GLY A 248 17.06 16.69 1.85
CA GLY A 248 16.39 16.85 3.14
C GLY A 248 14.90 17.17 3.05
N ASP A 249 14.28 17.03 1.87
CA ASP A 249 12.83 17.18 1.75
C ASP A 249 12.13 15.97 2.39
N ARG A 250 11.50 16.22 3.52
CA ARG A 250 10.84 15.18 4.34
C ARG A 250 9.55 14.60 3.72
N ASN A 251 9.06 15.18 2.63
CA ASN A 251 7.90 14.67 1.92
C ASN A 251 8.23 13.47 1.03
N TYR A 252 9.50 13.17 0.83
CA TYR A 252 9.97 12.15 -0.10
C TYR A 252 10.67 11.02 0.63
N PHE A 253 10.33 9.80 0.23
CA PHE A 253 11.04 8.59 0.62
C PHE A 253 11.33 7.72 -0.59
N VAL A 254 12.56 7.22 -0.68
CA VAL A 254 12.98 6.26 -1.72
C VAL A 254 13.79 5.17 -1.05
N CYS A 255 13.45 3.93 -1.33
CA CYS A 255 14.30 2.79 -0.98
C CYS A 255 14.71 2.02 -2.23
N ASP A 256 15.87 1.37 -2.14
CA ASP A 256 16.40 0.45 -3.14
C ASP A 256 16.74 -0.87 -2.45
N ILE A 257 15.89 -1.87 -2.64
CA ILE A 257 16.03 -3.21 -2.07
C ILE A 257 16.28 -4.20 -3.19
N ASN A 258 17.55 -4.55 -3.38
CA ASN A 258 17.97 -5.50 -4.42
C ASN A 258 18.16 -6.93 -3.88
N ALA A 259 18.46 -7.87 -4.78
CA ALA A 259 18.63 -9.27 -4.44
C ALA A 259 19.74 -9.52 -3.39
N ASN A 260 20.81 -8.73 -3.39
CA ASN A 260 21.86 -8.84 -2.37
C ASN A 260 21.33 -8.48 -0.99
N THR A 261 20.47 -7.46 -0.90
CA THR A 261 19.78 -7.11 0.34
C THR A 261 18.91 -8.27 0.81
N VAL A 262 18.14 -8.88 -0.11
CA VAL A 262 17.26 -10.01 0.23
C VAL A 262 18.05 -11.20 0.76
N VAL A 263 19.16 -11.57 0.12
CA VAL A 263 19.97 -12.73 0.54
C VAL A 263 20.70 -12.48 1.86
N ASN A 264 21.26 -11.27 2.03
CA ASN A 264 22.17 -11.01 3.15
C ASN A 264 21.47 -10.44 4.39
N PHE A 265 20.36 -9.71 4.21
CA PHE A 265 19.68 -8.96 5.26
C PHE A 265 18.23 -9.43 5.50
N SER A 266 17.89 -10.68 5.16
CA SER A 266 16.63 -11.28 5.58
C SER A 266 16.70 -11.61 7.08
N THR A 267 16.29 -10.65 7.90
CA THR A 267 16.21 -10.74 9.35
C THR A 267 14.79 -10.36 9.81
N VAL A 268 14.36 -10.92 10.92
CA VAL A 268 13.15 -10.56 11.63
C VAL A 268 13.56 -10.24 13.08
N ASP A 269 13.31 -9.01 13.50
CA ASP A 269 13.72 -8.50 14.80
C ASP A 269 15.24 -8.71 15.07
N GLY A 270 16.06 -8.58 14.01
CA GLY A 270 17.52 -8.80 14.03
C GLY A 270 17.96 -10.25 13.91
N GLU A 271 17.06 -11.22 14.00
CA GLU A 271 17.38 -12.63 13.86
C GLU A 271 17.33 -13.07 12.39
N LYS A 272 18.37 -13.76 11.92
CA LYS A 272 18.48 -14.22 10.54
C LYS A 272 17.43 -15.30 10.25
N ILE A 273 16.65 -15.09 9.20
CA ILE A 273 15.69 -16.06 8.69
C ILE A 273 16.13 -16.62 7.33
N LYS A 274 15.47 -17.70 6.90
CA LYS A 274 15.68 -18.24 5.56
C LYS A 274 15.17 -17.23 4.52
N SER A 275 16.08 -16.76 3.68
CA SER A 275 15.73 -15.87 2.58
C SER A 275 14.83 -16.57 1.55
N HIS A 276 13.93 -15.82 0.94
CA HIS A 276 13.12 -16.29 -0.19
C HIS A 276 13.94 -16.46 -1.47
N LEU A 277 15.10 -15.80 -1.54
CA LEU A 277 16.04 -15.88 -2.66
C LEU A 277 17.36 -16.41 -2.16
N THR A 278 17.99 -17.30 -2.92
CA THR A 278 19.30 -17.88 -2.59
C THR A 278 20.36 -17.37 -3.55
N GLN A 279 21.63 -17.37 -3.11
CA GLN A 279 22.75 -17.00 -3.98
C GLN A 279 22.79 -17.84 -5.25
N ALA A 280 22.56 -19.15 -5.16
CA ALA A 280 22.55 -20.04 -6.32
C ALA A 280 21.46 -19.68 -7.36
N GLN A 281 20.31 -19.14 -6.91
CA GLN A 281 19.27 -18.65 -7.82
C GLN A 281 19.69 -17.36 -8.51
N ILE A 282 20.40 -16.48 -7.81
CA ILE A 282 20.98 -15.27 -8.39
C ILE A 282 22.02 -15.61 -9.43
N ASP A 283 23.00 -16.47 -9.07
CA ASP A 283 24.09 -16.90 -9.96
C ASP A 283 23.52 -17.53 -11.24
N LYS A 284 22.55 -18.42 -11.10
CA LYS A 284 21.86 -19.03 -12.23
C LYS A 284 21.19 -17.99 -13.14
N ALA A 285 20.48 -17.00 -12.57
CA ALA A 285 19.81 -15.98 -13.36
C ALA A 285 20.82 -15.06 -14.10
N VAL A 286 21.96 -14.79 -13.47
CA VAL A 286 23.07 -14.03 -14.09
C VAL A 286 23.69 -14.81 -15.25
N ASP A 287 23.88 -16.13 -15.09
CA ASP A 287 24.42 -16.98 -16.14
C ASP A 287 23.48 -17.14 -17.33
N GLU A 288 22.15 -17.19 -17.07
CA GLU A 288 21.13 -17.37 -18.13
C GLU A 288 20.88 -16.09 -18.91
N ASP A 289 20.70 -14.94 -18.21
CA ASP A 289 20.44 -13.63 -18.82
C ASP A 289 20.97 -12.51 -17.90
N PRO A 290 22.22 -12.07 -18.08
CA PRO A 290 22.83 -11.02 -17.25
C PRO A 290 22.08 -9.68 -17.30
N GLU A 291 21.52 -9.32 -18.46
CA GLU A 291 20.80 -8.04 -18.60
C GLU A 291 19.45 -8.07 -17.85
N LEU A 292 18.75 -9.19 -17.94
CA LEU A 292 17.52 -9.38 -17.18
C LEU A 292 17.79 -9.46 -15.68
N ALA A 293 18.87 -10.14 -15.27
CA ALA A 293 19.30 -10.22 -13.88
C ALA A 293 19.68 -8.85 -13.32
N ASP A 294 20.40 -8.03 -14.09
CA ASP A 294 20.75 -6.67 -13.70
C ASP A 294 19.51 -5.83 -13.40
N ARG A 295 18.48 -5.95 -14.21
CA ARG A 295 17.24 -5.21 -14.03
C ARG A 295 16.36 -5.79 -12.91
N GLU A 296 16.05 -7.08 -12.96
CA GLU A 296 15.06 -7.71 -12.08
C GLU A 296 15.61 -8.04 -10.68
N LEU A 297 16.93 -8.29 -10.57
CA LEU A 297 17.56 -8.68 -9.31
C LEU A 297 18.43 -7.57 -8.70
N PHE A 298 19.12 -6.78 -9.52
CA PHE A 298 20.06 -5.78 -9.04
C PHE A 298 19.57 -4.34 -9.15
N ASN A 299 18.33 -4.13 -9.56
CA ASN A 299 17.70 -2.82 -9.71
C ASN A 299 18.50 -1.84 -10.61
N LYS A 300 19.20 -2.36 -11.61
CA LYS A 300 19.92 -1.53 -12.55
C LYS A 300 19.02 -1.10 -13.71
N PHE A 301 18.85 0.18 -13.86
CA PHE A 301 18.09 0.73 -14.99
C PHE A 301 18.86 0.55 -16.30
N ARG A 302 18.17 0.14 -17.36
CA ARG A 302 18.73 -0.04 -18.69
C ARG A 302 18.83 1.31 -19.39
N LYS A 303 19.99 1.58 -20.01
CA LYS A 303 20.27 2.84 -20.72
C LYS A 303 20.00 2.79 -22.21
N ASP A 304 20.01 1.59 -22.80
CA ASP A 304 19.88 1.37 -24.23
C ASP A 304 18.57 0.62 -24.50
N GLY A 305 17.57 1.36 -24.94
CA GLY A 305 16.29 0.85 -25.42
C GLY A 305 16.15 1.10 -26.92
#